data_f9e57a0b05a7da631884e19922b41251
#
_entry.id   f9e57a0b05a7da631884e19922b41251
#
_cell.length_a   1.000
_cell.length_b   1.000
_cell.length_c   1.000
_cell.angle_alpha   90.00
_cell.angle_beta   90.00
_cell.angle_gamma   90.00
#
_symmetry.space_group_name_H-M   'P 1'
#
loop_
_entity.id
_entity.type
_entity.pdbx_description
1 polymer ?
#
loop_
_entity_poly.entity_id
_entity_poly.type
_entity_poly.pdbx_seq_one_letter_code
_entity_poly.pdbx_strand_id
1 'polypeptide(L)'
;KGGGYIDTPYLILDHEMITALSQAAKRGIDVRILTPHHGDKWYVHGVTRANYWALIDDGVKIYEYTPGFVHAKTFVIDDEYAVVGTINLDYRSLYLHYECAAWLYKTKSVLDVRDDYLETLKVSQKITSADFNTIPWYRKIMFAFLRIFAPLM
;
A
#
# COMPACT_ATOMS: atom_id res chain seq x y z
N LYS A 1 17.86 -10.24 -6.48
CA LYS A 1 17.38 -8.85 -6.24
C LYS A 1 16.16 -9.01 -5.35
N GLY A 2 16.18 -8.39 -4.16
CA GLY A 2 15.07 -8.41 -3.23
C GLY A 2 13.84 -7.68 -3.75
N GLY A 3 12.66 -8.11 -3.30
CA GLY A 3 11.38 -7.49 -3.59
C GLY A 3 10.50 -7.40 -2.35
N GLY A 4 9.65 -6.39 -2.29
CA GLY A 4 8.64 -6.22 -1.25
C GLY A 4 7.27 -5.99 -1.89
N TYR A 5 6.34 -6.92 -1.66
CA TYR A 5 4.99 -6.88 -2.22
C TYR A 5 3.98 -6.75 -1.10
N ILE A 6 3.10 -5.77 -1.19
CA ILE A 6 2.18 -5.39 -0.12
C ILE A 6 0.77 -5.24 -0.69
N ASP A 7 -0.19 -5.98 -0.12
CA ASP A 7 -1.60 -5.71 -0.28
C ASP A 7 -2.14 -5.02 0.95
N THR A 8 -2.84 -3.92 0.77
CA THR A 8 -3.53 -3.24 1.87
C THR A 8 -4.73 -2.44 1.35
N PRO A 9 -5.91 -2.53 2.00
CA PRO A 9 -7.05 -1.72 1.61
C PRO A 9 -6.86 -0.23 1.93
N TYR A 10 -6.03 0.08 2.93
CA TYR A 10 -5.76 1.44 3.38
C TYR A 10 -4.25 1.70 3.43
N LEU A 11 -3.84 2.85 2.91
CA LEU A 11 -2.45 3.31 2.88
C LEU A 11 -2.37 4.68 3.55
N ILE A 12 -2.48 4.68 4.88
CA ILE A 12 -2.48 5.89 5.72
C ILE A 12 -1.25 5.83 6.63
N LEU A 13 -0.10 6.06 6.02
CA LEU A 13 1.21 5.85 6.63
C LEU A 13 1.65 7.02 7.49
N ASP A 14 2.38 6.70 8.56
CA ASP A 14 3.20 7.65 9.28
C ASP A 14 4.49 7.99 8.51
N HIS A 15 5.24 8.93 9.05
CA HIS A 15 6.47 9.39 8.41
C HIS A 15 7.56 8.32 8.39
N GLU A 16 7.65 7.52 9.44
CA GLU A 16 8.64 6.45 9.58
C GLU A 16 8.44 5.37 8.53
N MET A 17 7.19 4.94 8.31
CA MET A 17 6.87 3.93 7.32
C MET A 17 7.09 4.46 5.89
N ILE A 18 6.67 5.70 5.60
CA ILE A 18 6.97 6.35 4.32
C ILE A 18 8.48 6.37 4.08
N THR A 19 9.25 6.78 5.08
CA THR A 19 10.71 6.84 4.99
C THR A 19 11.33 5.47 4.74
N ALA A 20 10.86 4.43 5.45
CA ALA A 20 11.38 3.08 5.30
C ALA A 20 11.11 2.51 3.89
N LEU A 21 9.89 2.65 3.37
CA LEU A 21 9.51 2.20 2.02
C LEU A 21 10.28 2.97 0.94
N SER A 22 10.38 4.28 1.09
CA SER A 22 11.13 5.16 0.19
C SER A 22 12.62 4.80 0.14
N GLN A 23 13.24 4.57 1.30
CA GLN A 23 14.64 4.16 1.36
C GLN A 23 14.87 2.79 0.73
N ALA A 24 13.95 1.83 0.94
CA ALA A 24 14.02 0.53 0.30
C ALA A 24 14.00 0.67 -1.23
N ALA A 25 13.06 1.44 -1.78
CA ALA A 25 12.95 1.68 -3.21
C ALA A 25 14.19 2.40 -3.77
N LYS A 26 14.71 3.45 -3.09
CA LYS A 26 15.94 4.16 -3.48
C LYS A 26 17.19 3.28 -3.47
N ARG A 27 17.23 2.24 -2.64
CA ARG A 27 18.30 1.23 -2.64
C ARG A 27 18.16 0.20 -3.77
N GLY A 28 17.13 0.31 -4.61
CA GLY A 28 16.89 -0.57 -5.76
C GLY A 28 16.08 -1.83 -5.44
N ILE A 29 15.44 -1.91 -4.26
CA ILE A 29 14.47 -2.96 -3.94
C ILE A 29 13.19 -2.69 -4.74
N ASP A 30 12.62 -3.74 -5.33
CA ASP A 30 11.35 -3.64 -6.06
C ASP A 30 10.17 -3.62 -5.10
N VAL A 31 9.83 -2.44 -4.57
CA VAL A 31 8.70 -2.25 -3.66
C VAL A 31 7.43 -1.99 -4.46
N ARG A 32 6.42 -2.85 -4.28
CA ARG A 32 5.11 -2.74 -4.92
C ARG A 32 4.00 -2.77 -3.89
N ILE A 33 3.07 -1.82 -3.99
CA ILE A 33 1.91 -1.73 -3.11
C ILE A 33 0.64 -1.80 -3.95
N LEU A 34 -0.27 -2.67 -3.57
CA LEU A 34 -1.59 -2.83 -4.16
C LEU A 34 -2.66 -2.32 -3.21
N THR A 35 -3.55 -1.48 -3.72
CA THR A 35 -4.69 -0.93 -2.99
C THR A 35 -5.97 -1.03 -3.84
N PRO A 36 -7.17 -0.87 -3.27
CA PRO A 36 -8.39 -0.87 -4.07
C PRO A 36 -8.50 0.41 -4.92
N HIS A 37 -8.98 0.25 -6.18
CA HIS A 37 -9.33 1.39 -7.05
C HIS A 37 -10.56 2.13 -6.54
N HIS A 38 -11.54 1.40 -6.01
CA HIS A 38 -12.73 1.94 -5.38
C HIS A 38 -12.66 1.76 -3.87
N GLY A 39 -12.57 2.86 -3.12
CA GLY A 39 -12.58 2.80 -1.65
C GLY A 39 -14.01 2.65 -1.11
N ASP A 40 -14.13 2.01 0.06
CA ASP A 40 -15.38 1.92 0.82
C ASP A 40 -15.80 3.27 1.42
N LYS A 41 -14.83 4.12 1.77
CA LYS A 41 -15.02 5.46 2.33
C LYS A 41 -14.22 6.48 1.52
N TRP A 42 -14.90 7.44 0.91
CA TRP A 42 -14.30 8.41 -0.01
C TRP A 42 -13.17 9.25 0.63
N TYR A 43 -13.28 9.59 1.92
CA TYR A 43 -12.28 10.38 2.63
C TYR A 43 -11.02 9.57 2.94
N VAL A 44 -11.17 8.30 3.36
CA VAL A 44 -10.05 7.37 3.60
C VAL A 44 -9.32 7.10 2.29
N HIS A 45 -10.06 6.86 1.20
CA HIS A 45 -9.49 6.67 -0.12
C HIS A 45 -8.76 7.93 -0.62
N GLY A 46 -9.29 9.12 -0.31
CA GLY A 46 -8.62 10.40 -0.59
C GLY A 46 -7.27 10.52 0.11
N VAL A 47 -7.21 10.19 1.40
CA VAL A 47 -5.95 10.18 2.18
C VAL A 47 -4.98 9.11 1.67
N THR A 48 -5.47 7.91 1.38
CA THR A 48 -4.68 6.85 0.75
C THR A 48 -3.99 7.36 -0.52
N ARG A 49 -4.74 7.95 -1.44
CA ARG A 49 -4.20 8.53 -2.68
C ARG A 49 -3.23 9.70 -2.43
N ALA A 50 -3.44 10.48 -1.39
CA ALA A 50 -2.53 11.57 -1.03
C ALA A 50 -1.13 11.06 -0.62
N ASN A 51 -1.03 9.83 -0.10
CA ASN A 51 0.25 9.23 0.27
C ASN A 51 1.00 8.61 -0.92
N TYR A 52 0.32 8.33 -2.05
CA TYR A 52 0.96 7.72 -3.22
C TYR A 52 2.14 8.52 -3.75
N TRP A 53 1.99 9.85 -3.78
CA TRP A 53 2.92 10.71 -4.51
C TRP A 53 4.29 10.72 -3.89
N ALA A 54 4.36 10.81 -2.57
CA ALA A 54 5.63 10.75 -1.85
C ALA A 54 6.36 9.41 -2.11
N LEU A 55 5.60 8.31 -2.18
CA LEU A 55 6.15 6.98 -2.43
C LEU A 55 6.55 6.79 -3.88
N ILE A 56 5.73 7.23 -4.84
CA ILE A 56 5.99 7.10 -6.28
C ILE A 56 7.24 7.90 -6.68
N ASP A 57 7.38 9.13 -6.18
CA ASP A 57 8.55 9.98 -6.46
C ASP A 57 9.85 9.35 -5.94
N ASP A 58 9.76 8.52 -4.91
CA ASP A 58 10.89 7.78 -4.35
C ASP A 58 11.12 6.40 -4.97
N GLY A 59 10.29 6.02 -5.96
CA GLY A 59 10.46 4.80 -6.76
C GLY A 59 9.61 3.60 -6.32
N VAL A 60 8.73 3.76 -5.32
CA VAL A 60 7.74 2.74 -4.96
C VAL A 60 6.70 2.63 -6.07
N LYS A 61 6.32 1.42 -6.44
CA LYS A 61 5.33 1.15 -7.48
C LYS A 61 3.96 0.93 -6.84
N ILE A 62 3.01 1.81 -7.15
CA ILE A 62 1.64 1.72 -6.65
C ILE A 62 0.72 1.15 -7.73
N TYR A 63 -0.17 0.25 -7.33
CA TYR A 63 -1.19 -0.35 -8.19
C TYR A 63 -2.55 -0.24 -7.52
N GLU A 64 -3.59 -0.05 -8.32
CA GLU A 64 -4.99 -0.06 -7.87
C GLU A 64 -5.73 -1.25 -8.50
N TYR A 65 -6.31 -2.11 -7.67
CA TYR A 65 -7.13 -3.23 -8.11
C TYR A 65 -8.47 -2.74 -8.68
N THR A 66 -8.69 -2.98 -9.97
CA THR A 66 -9.84 -2.42 -10.69
C THR A 66 -11.10 -3.29 -10.67
N PRO A 67 -11.05 -4.64 -10.56
CA PRO A 67 -12.25 -5.47 -10.64
C PRO A 67 -13.20 -5.35 -9.44
N GLY A 68 -12.74 -4.80 -8.31
CA GLY A 68 -13.55 -4.71 -7.11
C GLY A 68 -12.81 -4.09 -5.93
N PHE A 69 -13.25 -4.43 -4.70
CA PHE A 69 -12.62 -3.97 -3.47
C PHE A 69 -11.71 -5.07 -2.91
N VAL A 70 -10.40 -4.92 -3.12
CA VAL A 70 -9.42 -5.81 -2.48
C VAL A 70 -9.31 -5.47 -0.98
N HIS A 71 -9.44 -6.49 -0.13
CA HIS A 71 -9.35 -6.32 1.32
C HIS A 71 -8.27 -7.23 1.94
N ALA A 72 -7.35 -7.75 1.13
CA ALA A 72 -6.19 -8.49 1.58
C ALA A 72 -5.24 -7.61 2.39
N LYS A 73 -4.54 -8.20 3.34
CA LYS A 73 -3.46 -7.58 4.09
C LYS A 73 -2.34 -8.60 4.13
N THR A 74 -1.51 -8.52 3.11
CA THR A 74 -0.40 -9.44 2.91
C THR A 74 0.88 -8.67 2.64
N PHE A 75 1.98 -9.21 3.14
CA PHE A 75 3.31 -8.70 2.91
C PHE A 75 4.18 -9.87 2.47
N VAL A 76 4.90 -9.71 1.37
CA VAL A 76 5.90 -10.69 0.93
C VAL A 76 7.23 -9.99 0.76
N ILE A 77 8.29 -10.54 1.34
CA ILE A 77 9.62 -9.96 1.31
C ILE A 77 10.61 -11.01 0.83
N ASP A 78 11.31 -10.69 -0.25
CA ASP A 78 12.43 -11.46 -0.82
C ASP A 78 12.10 -12.93 -1.15
N ASP A 79 10.82 -13.27 -1.36
CA ASP A 79 10.33 -14.64 -1.56
C ASP A 79 10.66 -15.59 -0.38
N GLU A 80 11.11 -15.04 0.74
CA GLU A 80 11.49 -15.80 1.94
C GLU A 80 10.52 -15.59 3.10
N TYR A 81 9.91 -14.41 3.19
CA TYR A 81 9.02 -14.04 4.29
C TYR A 81 7.65 -13.65 3.74
N ALA A 82 6.59 -14.06 4.45
CA ALA A 82 5.27 -13.48 4.24
C ALA A 82 4.55 -13.26 5.57
N VAL A 83 3.70 -12.23 5.59
CA VAL A 83 2.76 -11.94 6.66
C VAL A 83 1.37 -11.93 6.05
N VAL A 84 0.45 -12.67 6.63
CA VAL A 84 -0.96 -12.71 6.21
C VAL A 84 -1.83 -12.55 7.43
N GLY A 85 -2.70 -11.54 7.44
CA GLY A 85 -3.51 -11.30 8.62
C GLY A 85 -4.49 -10.14 8.51
N THR A 86 -4.69 -9.43 9.62
CA THR A 86 -5.65 -8.35 9.72
C THR A 86 -5.02 -6.96 9.67
N ILE A 87 -3.70 -6.85 9.65
CA ILE A 87 -2.93 -5.61 9.79
C ILE A 87 -3.01 -4.76 8.53
N ASN A 88 -3.74 -3.65 8.56
CA ASN A 88 -3.69 -2.63 7.51
C ASN A 88 -2.44 -1.73 7.66
N LEU A 89 -2.07 -1.04 6.60
CA LEU A 89 -1.09 0.05 6.67
C LEU A 89 -1.79 1.38 7.00
N ASP A 90 -2.36 1.45 8.21
CA ASP A 90 -2.97 2.64 8.77
C ASP A 90 -2.62 2.82 10.27
N TYR A 91 -2.81 4.02 10.80
CA TYR A 91 -2.53 4.33 12.22
C TYR A 91 -3.32 3.47 13.18
N ARG A 92 -4.55 3.14 12.82
CA ARG A 92 -5.42 2.35 13.70
C ARG A 92 -4.91 0.94 13.86
N SER A 93 -4.56 0.27 12.76
CA SER A 93 -4.00 -1.10 12.82
C SER A 93 -2.61 -1.14 13.46
N LEU A 94 -1.76 -0.15 13.18
CA LEU A 94 -0.37 -0.16 13.64
C LEU A 94 -0.20 0.25 15.11
N TYR A 95 -1.10 1.12 15.66
CA TYR A 95 -0.89 1.72 16.97
C TYR A 95 -2.07 1.59 17.94
N LEU A 96 -3.29 1.38 17.45
CA LEU A 96 -4.50 1.54 18.26
C LEU A 96 -5.34 0.26 18.40
N HIS A 97 -5.15 -0.71 17.53
CA HIS A 97 -5.88 -1.97 17.53
C HIS A 97 -5.01 -3.16 17.90
N TYR A 98 -5.67 -4.22 18.38
CA TYR A 98 -5.06 -5.54 18.45
C TYR A 98 -5.30 -6.27 17.14
N GLU A 99 -4.22 -6.63 16.47
CA GLU A 99 -4.25 -7.29 15.17
C GLU A 99 -3.66 -8.70 15.31
N CYS A 100 -4.01 -9.59 14.38
CA CYS A 100 -3.49 -10.94 14.34
C CYS A 100 -2.96 -11.26 12.94
N ALA A 101 -1.78 -11.83 12.86
CA ALA A 101 -1.20 -12.24 11.60
C ALA A 101 -0.38 -13.53 11.74
N ALA A 102 -0.38 -14.33 10.69
CA ALA A 102 0.53 -15.44 10.53
C ALA A 102 1.84 -14.94 9.90
N TRP A 103 2.95 -15.26 10.54
CA TRP A 103 4.29 -15.03 10.01
C TRP A 103 4.79 -16.33 9.36
N LEU A 104 5.11 -16.27 8.08
CA LEU A 104 5.61 -17.37 7.29
C LEU A 104 7.08 -17.13 6.95
N TYR A 105 7.91 -18.16 7.08
CA TYR A 105 9.34 -18.06 6.78
C TYR A 105 9.81 -19.29 6.01
N LYS A 106 10.34 -19.05 4.81
CA LYS A 106 10.95 -20.06 3.93
C LYS A 106 10.07 -21.30 3.70
N THR A 107 8.77 -21.08 3.59
CA THR A 107 7.78 -22.14 3.29
C THR A 107 7.24 -21.99 1.87
N LYS A 108 6.68 -23.05 1.32
CA LYS A 108 5.99 -23.00 0.02
C LYS A 108 4.88 -21.95 0.02
N SER A 109 4.19 -21.78 1.14
CA SER A 109 3.08 -20.81 1.26
C SER A 109 3.53 -19.36 1.04
N VAL A 110 4.80 -19.00 1.28
CA VAL A 110 5.35 -17.67 0.94
C VAL A 110 5.26 -17.44 -0.56
N LEU A 111 5.64 -18.46 -1.36
CA LEU A 111 5.59 -18.37 -2.82
C LEU A 111 4.14 -18.38 -3.33
N ASP A 112 3.26 -19.12 -2.67
CA ASP A 112 1.83 -19.14 -3.03
C ASP A 112 1.19 -17.74 -2.82
N VAL A 113 1.51 -17.04 -1.70
CA VAL A 113 1.05 -15.66 -1.43
C VAL A 113 1.66 -14.68 -2.45
N ARG A 114 2.93 -14.81 -2.78
CA ARG A 114 3.58 -14.00 -3.82
C ARG A 114 2.90 -14.17 -5.17
N ASP A 115 2.62 -15.41 -5.56
CA ASP A 115 2.05 -15.71 -6.87
C ASP A 115 0.62 -15.19 -6.96
N ASP A 116 -0.18 -15.28 -5.91
CA ASP A 116 -1.51 -14.66 -5.81
C ASP A 116 -1.43 -13.14 -5.98
N TYR A 117 -0.47 -12.48 -5.30
CA TYR A 117 -0.21 -11.06 -5.49
C TYR A 117 0.11 -10.72 -6.96
N LEU A 118 0.99 -11.48 -7.60
CA LEU A 118 1.41 -11.24 -8.98
C LEU A 118 0.26 -11.47 -9.97
N GLU A 119 -0.62 -12.45 -9.74
CA GLU A 119 -1.84 -12.64 -10.54
C GLU A 119 -2.80 -11.46 -10.38
N THR A 120 -2.98 -10.97 -9.14
CA THR A 120 -3.83 -9.80 -8.85
C THR A 120 -3.30 -8.53 -9.53
N LEU A 121 -1.98 -8.37 -9.64
CA LEU A 121 -1.38 -7.26 -10.37
C LEU A 121 -1.76 -7.22 -11.85
N LYS A 122 -1.99 -8.37 -12.51
CA LYS A 122 -2.31 -8.42 -13.94
C LYS A 122 -3.63 -7.73 -14.29
N VAL A 123 -4.55 -7.66 -13.31
CA VAL A 123 -5.86 -7.01 -13.46
C VAL A 123 -5.92 -5.67 -12.71
N SER A 124 -4.77 -5.12 -12.35
CA SER A 124 -4.64 -3.89 -11.61
C SER A 124 -4.03 -2.79 -12.45
N GLN A 125 -4.44 -1.55 -12.22
CA GLN A 125 -3.92 -0.37 -12.89
C GLN A 125 -2.68 0.16 -12.16
N LYS A 126 -1.56 0.31 -12.86
CA LYS A 126 -0.40 1.01 -12.30
C LYS A 126 -0.66 2.51 -12.24
N ILE A 127 -0.42 3.09 -11.08
CA ILE A 127 -0.52 4.54 -10.85
C ILE A 127 0.83 5.20 -11.11
N THR A 128 0.81 6.34 -11.79
CA THR A 128 2.01 7.08 -12.20
C THR A 128 1.92 8.54 -11.77
N SER A 129 3.04 9.25 -11.76
CA SER A 129 3.07 10.69 -11.48
C SER A 129 2.21 11.51 -12.46
N ALA A 130 1.98 11.02 -13.68
CA ALA A 130 1.08 11.65 -14.63
C ALA A 130 -0.38 11.68 -14.14
N ASP A 131 -0.82 10.63 -13.45
CA ASP A 131 -2.18 10.54 -12.92
C ASP A 131 -2.44 11.60 -11.84
N PHE A 132 -1.40 12.03 -11.11
CA PHE A 132 -1.49 13.13 -10.15
C PHE A 132 -1.79 14.48 -10.82
N ASN A 133 -1.23 14.72 -11.98
CA ASN A 133 -1.41 15.99 -12.67
C ASN A 133 -2.84 16.16 -13.19
N THR A 134 -3.59 15.07 -13.35
CA THR A 134 -5.01 15.10 -13.73
C THR A 134 -5.93 15.49 -12.57
N ILE A 135 -5.45 15.43 -11.31
CA ILE A 135 -6.26 15.76 -10.14
C ILE A 135 -6.39 17.28 -10.02
N PRO A 136 -7.61 17.84 -9.96
CA PRO A 136 -7.83 19.27 -9.78
C PRO A 136 -7.16 19.79 -8.49
N TRP A 137 -6.61 21.01 -8.54
CA TRP A 137 -5.87 21.62 -7.45
C TRP A 137 -6.64 21.70 -6.13
N TYR A 138 -7.97 21.96 -6.18
CA TYR A 138 -8.80 22.02 -4.98
C TYR A 138 -8.93 20.66 -4.28
N ARG A 139 -8.93 19.54 -5.04
CA ARG A 139 -8.89 18.19 -4.44
C ARG A 139 -7.55 17.89 -3.79
N LYS A 140 -6.45 18.39 -4.35
CA LYS A 140 -5.11 18.25 -3.72
C LYS A 140 -5.07 18.96 -2.37
N ILE A 141 -5.62 20.16 -2.27
CA ILE A 141 -5.75 20.90 -1.01
C ILE A 141 -6.63 20.15 -0.02
N MET A 142 -7.79 19.66 -0.47
CA MET A 142 -8.70 18.87 0.36
C MET A 142 -8.01 17.61 0.91
N PHE A 143 -7.28 16.88 0.09
CA PHE A 143 -6.55 15.68 0.52
C PHE A 143 -5.41 16.02 1.50
N ALA A 144 -4.69 17.14 1.27
CA ALA A 144 -3.69 17.63 2.20
C ALA A 144 -4.30 17.99 3.56
N PHE A 145 -5.48 18.61 3.56
CA PHE A 145 -6.22 18.92 4.78
C PHE A 145 -6.69 17.64 5.50
N LEU A 146 -7.27 16.68 4.78
CA LEU A 146 -7.71 15.39 5.35
C LEU A 146 -6.53 14.62 5.97
N ARG A 147 -5.34 14.75 5.42
CA ARG A 147 -4.12 14.12 5.93
C ARG A 147 -3.76 14.56 7.35
N ILE A 148 -4.19 15.74 7.79
CA ILE A 148 -4.00 16.21 9.18
C ILE A 148 -4.75 15.29 10.16
N PHE A 149 -5.85 14.68 9.73
CA PHE A 149 -6.68 13.78 10.52
C PHE A 149 -6.29 12.31 10.36
N ALA A 150 -5.24 12.01 9.61
CA ALA A 150 -4.75 10.64 9.39
C ALA A 150 -4.60 9.80 10.70
N PRO A 151 -4.10 10.37 11.83
CA PRO A 151 -4.00 9.62 13.08
C PRO A 151 -5.35 9.24 13.72
N LEU A 152 -6.45 9.77 13.22
CA LEU A 152 -7.81 9.47 13.70
C LEU A 152 -8.56 8.46 12.80
N MET A 153 -7.92 7.98 11.74
CA MET A 153 -8.50 7.12 10.71
C MET A 153 -8.04 5.67 10.85
#